data_c35b8c125d7a2c6482a18ebdc25d61f0
#
_entry.id   c35b8c125d7a2c6482a18ebdc25d61f0
#
_cell.length_a   1.000
_cell.length_b   1.000
_cell.length_c   1.000
_cell.angle_alpha   90.00
_cell.angle_beta   90.00
_cell.angle_gamma   90.00
#
_symmetry.space_group_name_H-M   'P 1'
#
loop_
_entity.id
_entity.type
_entity.pdbx_description
1 polymer ?
#
loop_
_entity_poly.entity_id
_entity_poly.type
_entity_poly.pdbx_seq_one_letter_code
_entity_poly.pdbx_strand_id
1 'polypeptide(L)'
;MGGRAGGAGCFIVNLGDLMARWTNDYWVSTLHRVVNPPREMAAESRRQSLVFFHNPNYNAVIECIPSCQSPDNPPKYPVTTSGEHLRSQFVRTQTQEGETY
;
A
#
# COMPACT_ATOMS: atom_id res chain seq x y z
N MET A 1 4.08 -7.29 6.56
CA MET A 1 2.84 -7.95 6.99
C MET A 1 3.06 -9.45 7.04
N GLY A 2 2.78 -10.08 8.16
CA GLY A 2 2.87 -11.52 8.26
C GLY A 2 1.90 -12.21 7.31
N GLY A 3 2.20 -13.46 6.95
CA GLY A 3 1.33 -14.24 6.11
C GLY A 3 -0.03 -14.38 6.74
N ARG A 4 -1.06 -14.02 6.02
CA ARG A 4 -2.42 -14.15 6.49
C ARG A 4 -3.26 -14.85 5.45
N ALA A 5 -4.01 -15.82 5.88
CA ALA A 5 -5.07 -16.39 5.10
C ALA A 5 -6.37 -15.84 5.64
N GLY A 6 -7.16 -15.25 4.78
CA GLY A 6 -8.51 -14.84 5.15
C GLY A 6 -9.39 -16.06 5.28
N GLY A 7 -10.37 -16.02 6.19
CA GLY A 7 -11.40 -17.02 6.25
C GLY A 7 -12.35 -16.90 5.06
N ALA A 8 -13.07 -17.97 4.75
CA ALA A 8 -14.08 -17.94 3.70
C ALA A 8 -15.13 -16.87 4.00
N GLY A 9 -15.48 -16.07 2.99
CA GLY A 9 -16.45 -14.99 3.13
C GLY A 9 -15.89 -13.71 3.73
N CYS A 10 -14.59 -13.60 3.88
CA CYS A 10 -13.94 -12.42 4.44
C CYS A 10 -13.06 -11.72 3.42
N PHE A 11 -12.77 -10.44 3.69
CA PHE A 11 -11.78 -9.67 2.95
C PHE A 11 -10.58 -9.38 3.85
N ILE A 12 -9.40 -9.34 3.25
CA ILE A 12 -8.21 -8.83 3.92
C ILE A 12 -7.98 -7.42 3.39
N VAL A 13 -7.94 -6.44 4.29
CA VAL A 13 -7.74 -5.04 3.91
C VAL A 13 -6.41 -4.58 4.49
N ASN A 14 -5.59 -3.97 3.66
CA ASN A 14 -4.36 -3.33 4.11
C ASN A 14 -4.26 -1.93 3.52
N LEU A 15 -3.53 -1.08 4.21
CA LEU A 15 -3.34 0.31 3.81
C LEU A 15 -2.25 0.41 2.76
N GLY A 16 -2.42 1.34 1.83
CA GLY A 16 -1.42 1.64 0.82
C GLY A 16 -0.61 2.90 1.16
N ASP A 17 0.39 3.16 0.34
CA ASP A 17 1.30 4.29 0.52
C ASP A 17 0.58 5.64 0.54
N LEU A 18 -0.47 5.77 -0.25
CA LEU A 18 -1.22 7.02 -0.32
C LEU A 18 -1.87 7.37 1.02
N MET A 19 -2.36 6.38 1.73
CA MET A 19 -2.97 6.60 3.03
C MET A 19 -1.92 7.02 4.06
N ALA A 20 -0.73 6.46 4.02
CA ALA A 20 0.36 6.88 4.88
C ALA A 20 0.72 8.35 4.63
N ARG A 21 0.82 8.73 3.37
CA ARG A 21 1.11 10.11 2.96
C ARG A 21 0.01 11.06 3.40
N TRP A 22 -1.25 10.66 3.20
CA TRP A 22 -2.41 11.49 3.53
C TRP A 22 -2.54 11.71 5.04
N THR A 23 -2.26 10.67 5.81
CA THR A 23 -2.37 10.72 7.28
C THR A 23 -1.08 11.12 7.97
N ASN A 24 -0.08 11.58 7.23
CA ASN A 24 1.22 12.02 7.79
C ASN A 24 1.86 10.91 8.64
N ASP A 25 1.81 9.68 8.14
CA ASP A 25 2.34 8.46 8.78
C ASP A 25 1.61 8.03 10.05
N TYR A 26 0.43 8.57 10.32
CA TYR A 26 -0.43 8.01 11.36
C TYR A 26 -0.81 6.57 11.04
N TRP A 27 -1.15 6.33 9.78
CA TRP A 27 -1.40 5.00 9.27
C TRP A 27 -0.33 4.69 8.23
N VAL A 28 0.32 3.55 8.37
CA VAL A 28 1.43 3.21 7.50
C VAL A 28 1.12 2.00 6.66
N SER A 29 1.77 1.95 5.49
CA SER A 29 1.73 0.79 4.63
C SER A 29 2.99 -0.04 4.91
N THR A 30 2.80 -1.26 5.38
CA THR A 30 3.91 -2.18 5.60
C THR A 30 4.40 -2.69 4.25
N LEU A 31 5.71 -2.68 4.06
CA LEU A 31 6.31 -3.28 2.88
C LEU A 31 5.97 -4.76 2.85
N HIS A 32 5.53 -5.22 1.70
CA HIS A 32 5.10 -6.61 1.54
C HIS A 32 5.40 -7.09 0.13
N ARG A 33 5.47 -8.37 -0.02
CA ARG A 33 5.69 -9.00 -1.31
C ARG A 33 5.06 -10.38 -1.32
N VAL A 34 4.91 -10.93 -2.52
CA VAL A 34 4.47 -12.30 -2.71
C VAL A 34 5.69 -13.17 -2.84
N VAL A 35 5.74 -14.25 -2.08
CA VAL A 35 6.82 -15.23 -2.14
C VAL A 35 6.24 -16.61 -2.42
N ASN A 36 7.04 -17.46 -3.07
CA ASN A 36 6.64 -18.83 -3.27
C ASN A 36 6.72 -19.59 -1.95
N PRO A 37 5.74 -20.48 -1.65
CA PRO A 37 5.81 -21.30 -0.46
C PRO A 37 6.97 -22.31 -0.54
N PRO A 38 7.40 -22.87 0.60
CA PRO A 38 8.37 -23.96 0.58
C PRO A 38 7.93 -25.10 -0.32
N ARG A 39 8.89 -25.77 -0.94
CA ARG A 39 8.62 -26.83 -1.92
C ARG A 39 7.76 -27.95 -1.30
N GLU A 40 8.00 -28.30 -0.07
CA GLU A 40 7.27 -29.35 0.64
C GLU A 40 5.80 -28.99 0.87
N MET A 41 5.45 -27.71 0.78
CA MET A 41 4.08 -27.24 0.95
C MET A 41 3.41 -26.89 -0.38
N ALA A 42 4.10 -27.12 -1.49
CA ALA A 42 3.61 -26.69 -2.81
C ALA A 42 2.27 -27.33 -3.18
N ALA A 43 2.05 -28.59 -2.81
CA ALA A 43 0.81 -29.31 -3.11
C ALA A 43 -0.38 -28.75 -2.33
N GLU A 44 -0.14 -28.16 -1.16
CA GLU A 44 -1.18 -27.62 -0.29
C GLU A 44 -1.36 -26.12 -0.46
N SER A 45 -0.54 -25.49 -1.31
CA SER A 45 -0.50 -24.05 -1.46
C SER A 45 -1.40 -23.53 -2.58
N ARG A 46 -2.16 -24.40 -3.23
CA ARG A 46 -3.06 -23.96 -4.30
C ARG A 46 -4.08 -22.99 -3.75
N ARG A 47 -3.90 -21.73 -4.12
CA ARG A 47 -4.75 -20.66 -3.62
C ARG A 47 -4.79 -19.56 -4.66
N GLN A 48 -5.96 -19.01 -4.84
CA GLN A 48 -6.18 -17.90 -5.73
C GLN A 48 -6.57 -16.68 -4.90
N SER A 49 -6.06 -15.53 -5.27
CA SER A 49 -6.45 -14.28 -4.65
C SER A 49 -6.76 -13.24 -5.72
N LEU A 50 -7.72 -12.39 -5.42
CA LEU A 50 -8.07 -11.25 -6.27
C LEU A 50 -7.79 -9.98 -5.48
N VAL A 51 -7.01 -9.09 -6.09
CA VAL A 51 -6.65 -7.82 -5.47
C VAL A 51 -7.53 -6.73 -6.04
N PHE A 52 -8.08 -5.90 -5.17
CA PHE A 52 -8.81 -4.71 -5.56
C PHE A 52 -8.09 -3.49 -5.00
N PHE A 53 -7.63 -2.62 -5.89
CA PHE A 53 -6.99 -1.36 -5.51
C PHE A 53 -8.04 -0.26 -5.48
N HIS A 54 -8.32 0.23 -4.29
CA HIS A 54 -9.25 1.34 -4.11
C HIS A 54 -8.46 2.65 -4.16
N ASN A 55 -8.59 3.38 -5.24
CA ASN A 55 -7.87 4.62 -5.47
C ASN A 55 -8.83 5.80 -5.52
N PRO A 56 -8.41 6.99 -5.04
CA PRO A 56 -9.17 8.21 -5.27
C PRO A 56 -9.18 8.57 -6.75
N ASN A 57 -9.99 9.57 -7.10
CA ASN A 57 -9.96 10.12 -8.45
C ASN A 57 -8.54 10.57 -8.82
N TYR A 58 -8.20 10.45 -10.09
CA TYR A 58 -6.86 10.80 -10.57
C TYR A 58 -6.44 12.21 -10.18
N ASN A 59 -7.36 13.17 -10.25
CA ASN A 59 -7.10 14.57 -9.94
C ASN A 59 -7.39 14.94 -8.48
N ALA A 60 -7.67 13.98 -7.62
CA ALA A 60 -7.89 14.26 -6.21
C ALA A 60 -6.61 14.80 -5.57
N VAL A 61 -6.73 15.92 -4.88
CA VAL A 61 -5.60 16.55 -4.20
C VAL A 61 -5.32 15.80 -2.90
N ILE A 62 -4.09 15.39 -2.72
CA ILE A 62 -3.64 14.65 -1.53
C ILE A 62 -2.69 15.57 -0.76
N GLU A 63 -3.18 16.04 0.36
CA GLU A 63 -2.40 16.88 1.27
C GLU A 63 -2.60 16.37 2.69
N CYS A 64 -1.67 16.71 3.58
CA CYS A 64 -1.74 16.27 4.95
C CYS A 64 -3.09 16.65 5.57
N ILE A 65 -3.80 15.65 6.11
CA ILE A 65 -5.06 15.89 6.81
C ILE A 65 -4.77 16.79 8.02
N PRO A 66 -5.52 17.90 8.19
CA PRO A 66 -5.22 18.84 9.28
C PRO A 66 -5.14 18.22 10.66
N SER A 67 -5.98 17.22 10.95
CA SER A 67 -5.95 16.52 12.24
C SER A 67 -4.73 15.62 12.42
N CYS A 68 -3.97 15.38 11.36
CA CYS A 68 -2.78 14.52 11.39
C CYS A 68 -1.48 15.30 11.45
N GLN A 69 -1.55 16.59 11.66
CA GLN A 69 -0.36 17.44 11.78
C GLN A 69 -0.43 18.27 13.05
N SER A 70 0.73 18.56 13.60
CA SER A 70 0.87 19.37 14.81
C SER A 70 2.25 20.03 14.80
N PRO A 71 2.53 20.97 15.73
CA PRO A 71 3.89 21.52 15.86
C PRO A 71 4.95 20.44 16.08
N ASP A 72 4.59 19.35 16.78
CA ASP A 72 5.50 18.23 17.03
C ASP A 72 5.58 17.26 15.87
N ASN A 73 4.58 17.27 14.99
CA ASN A 73 4.52 16.39 13.83
C ASN A 73 4.07 17.17 12.60
N PRO A 74 4.96 18.02 12.05
CA PRO A 74 4.61 18.80 10.87
C PRO A 74 4.39 17.91 9.65
N PRO A 75 3.72 18.43 8.60
CA PRO A 75 3.53 17.66 7.38
C PRO A 75 4.85 17.16 6.81
N LYS A 76 4.95 15.86 6.56
CA LYS A 76 6.18 15.23 6.07
C LYS A 76 6.24 15.16 4.56
N TYR A 77 5.11 15.27 3.89
CA TYR A 77 5.01 15.06 2.45
C TYR A 77 4.45 16.28 1.75
N PRO A 78 4.96 16.61 0.56
CA PRO A 78 4.40 17.72 -0.21
C PRO A 78 3.01 17.37 -0.75
N VAL A 79 2.25 18.39 -1.09
CA VAL A 79 0.96 18.23 -1.74
C VAL A 79 1.15 17.60 -3.11
N THR A 80 0.29 16.63 -3.44
CA THR A 80 0.30 15.97 -4.74
C THR A 80 -1.12 15.62 -5.14
N THR A 81 -1.28 15.01 -6.30
CA THR A 81 -2.56 14.41 -6.70
C THR A 81 -2.43 12.90 -6.66
N SER A 82 -3.57 12.22 -6.59
CA SER A 82 -3.59 10.76 -6.59
C SER A 82 -2.91 10.19 -7.84
N GLY A 83 -3.16 10.79 -9.00
CA GLY A 83 -2.55 10.36 -10.25
C GLY A 83 -1.05 10.58 -10.30
N GLU A 84 -0.58 11.71 -9.81
CA GLU A 84 0.86 12.00 -9.76
C GLU A 84 1.58 11.04 -8.81
N HIS A 85 0.98 10.74 -7.67
CA HIS A 85 1.54 9.77 -6.74
C HIS A 85 1.64 8.39 -7.37
N LEU A 86 0.59 7.94 -8.03
CA LEU A 86 0.56 6.65 -8.70
C LEU A 86 1.63 6.56 -9.79
N ARG A 87 1.76 7.63 -10.58
CA ARG A 87 2.77 7.70 -11.62
C ARG A 87 4.18 7.61 -11.04
N SER A 88 4.45 8.31 -9.94
CA SER A 88 5.75 8.27 -9.30
C SER A 88 6.09 6.88 -8.77
N GLN A 89 5.10 6.13 -8.27
CA GLN A 89 5.30 4.76 -7.83
C GLN A 89 5.64 3.84 -9.00
N PHE A 90 4.98 3.99 -10.14
CA PHE A 90 5.31 3.20 -11.32
C PHE A 90 6.73 3.48 -11.83
N VAL A 91 7.13 4.74 -11.88
CA VAL A 91 8.48 5.10 -12.28
C VAL A 91 9.50 4.49 -11.33
N ARG A 92 9.24 4.54 -10.04
CA ARG A 92 10.15 3.97 -9.04
C ARG A 92 10.28 2.45 -9.19
N THR A 93 9.16 1.76 -9.42
CA THR A 93 9.19 0.30 -9.54
C THR A 93 9.87 -0.16 -10.83
N GLN A 94 9.83 0.63 -11.88
CA GLN A 94 10.53 0.29 -13.13
C GLN A 94 12.04 0.40 -13.02
N THR A 95 12.55 1.14 -12.05
CA THR A 95 13.98 1.35 -11.87
C THR A 95 14.59 0.49 -10.78
N GLN A 96 13.77 -0.25 -10.03
CA GLN A 96 14.22 -1.11 -8.94
C GLN A 96 13.89 -2.56 -9.25
N GLU A 97 14.87 -3.45 -9.09
CA GLU A 97 14.64 -4.88 -9.17
C GLU A 97 14.25 -5.40 -7.78
N GLY A 98 13.51 -6.51 -7.76
CA GLY A 98 13.05 -7.09 -6.49
C GLY A 98 11.90 -6.32 -5.88
N GLU A 99 10.89 -6.04 -6.66
CA GLU A 99 9.76 -5.20 -6.30
C GLU A 99 9.03 -5.64 -5.06
N THR A 100 8.63 -4.67 -4.25
CA THR A 100 7.74 -4.85 -3.10
C THR A 100 6.47 -4.05 -3.30
N TYR A 101 5.38 -4.55 -2.74
CA TYR A 101 4.08 -3.91 -2.85
C TYR A 101 3.63 -3.32 -1.53
#